data_54919ed614970de43469266299a40703
#
_entry.id   54919ed614970de43469266299a40703
#
_cell.length_a   1.000
_cell.length_b   1.000
_cell.length_c   1.000
_cell.angle_alpha   90.00
_cell.angle_beta   90.00
_cell.angle_gamma   90.00
#
_symmetry.space_group_name_H-M   'P 1'
#
loop_
_entity.id
_entity.type
_entity.pdbx_description
1 polymer ?
#
loop_
_entity_poly.entity_id
_entity_poly.type
_entity_poly.pdbx_seq_one_letter_code
_entity_poly.pdbx_strand_id
1 'polypeptide(L)'
;MWYYNDEPYEIALGEYQGFVYCITELTTNKMYIGKKGFWSKKTLPPLKGKTRKRRSVVESDWMKYYGSSEVVKQLLLEHGADNFRRDILYLCKSKAEMGYLEAKEQFDRNVLLDDRYYNGIINCKVHRNHIKGLHSNHNSI
;
A
#
# COMPACT_ATOMS: atom_id res chain seq x y z
N MET A 1 3.12 5.14 13.16
CA MET A 1 1.93 5.97 12.87
C MET A 1 1.80 6.19 11.38
N TRP A 2 0.63 5.93 10.83
CA TRP A 2 0.26 6.32 9.48
C TRP A 2 -0.47 7.65 9.50
N TYR A 3 -0.33 8.45 8.44
CA TYR A 3 -1.04 9.71 8.26
C TYR A 3 -1.87 9.68 6.98
N TYR A 4 -3.03 10.30 7.03
CA TYR A 4 -3.88 10.52 5.86
C TYR A 4 -4.37 11.97 5.91
N ASN A 5 -4.05 12.76 4.86
CA ASN A 5 -4.32 14.22 4.85
C ASN A 5 -3.74 14.92 6.09
N ASP A 6 -2.52 14.55 6.47
CA ASP A 6 -1.78 15.07 7.64
C ASP A 6 -2.41 14.75 9.00
N GLU A 7 -3.42 13.89 9.04
CA GLU A 7 -4.04 13.43 10.28
C GLU A 7 -3.63 11.98 10.56
N PRO A 8 -3.43 11.60 11.82
CA PRO A 8 -3.17 10.21 12.17
C PRO A 8 -4.29 9.30 11.68
N TYR A 9 -3.92 8.16 11.10
CA TYR A 9 -4.86 7.18 10.57
C TYR A 9 -4.58 5.81 11.19
N GLU A 10 -5.54 5.28 11.93
CA GLU A 10 -5.31 4.08 12.77
C GLU A 10 -6.37 3.00 12.58
N ILE A 11 -7.34 3.18 11.68
CA ILE A 11 -8.49 2.28 11.54
C ILE A 11 -8.55 1.70 10.14
N ALA A 12 -8.63 0.36 10.05
CA ALA A 12 -8.95 -0.34 8.81
C ALA A 12 -10.48 -0.44 8.67
N LEU A 13 -11.07 0.48 7.91
CA LEU A 13 -12.51 0.45 7.64
C LEU A 13 -12.83 -0.63 6.61
N GLY A 14 -13.93 -1.38 6.85
CA GLY A 14 -14.31 -2.51 6.00
C GLY A 14 -14.62 -2.14 4.55
N GLU A 15 -14.97 -0.88 4.27
CA GLU A 15 -15.23 -0.40 2.90
C GLU A 15 -13.96 -0.27 2.06
N TYR A 16 -12.77 -0.24 2.68
CA TYR A 16 -11.50 -0.11 1.97
C TYR A 16 -10.74 -1.43 1.98
N GLN A 17 -10.25 -1.83 0.81
CA GLN A 17 -9.39 -3.01 0.67
C GLN A 17 -7.95 -2.73 1.04
N GLY A 18 -7.51 -1.51 0.87
CA GLY A 18 -6.15 -1.13 1.17
C GLY A 18 -5.86 0.31 0.77
N PHE A 19 -4.58 0.62 0.61
CA PHE A 19 -4.14 1.98 0.35
C PHE A 19 -2.85 2.02 -0.47
N VAL A 20 -2.64 3.17 -1.11
CA VAL A 20 -1.38 3.54 -1.74
C VAL A 20 -0.67 4.50 -0.81
N TYR A 21 0.62 4.34 -0.63
CA TYR A 21 1.37 5.09 0.38
C TYR A 21 2.66 5.68 -0.16
N CYS A 22 3.16 6.65 0.59
CA CYS A 22 4.51 7.21 0.46
C CYS A 22 5.22 7.07 1.80
N ILE A 23 6.38 6.42 1.81
CA ILE A 23 7.26 6.36 2.98
C ILE A 23 8.43 7.31 2.70
N THR A 24 8.69 8.22 3.62
CA THR A 24 9.73 9.22 3.49
C THR A 24 10.78 9.01 4.58
N GLU A 25 12.05 8.92 4.17
CA GLU A 25 13.18 8.93 5.08
C GLU A 25 13.49 10.38 5.45
N LEU A 26 13.32 10.74 6.72
CA LEU A 26 13.34 12.13 7.15
C LEU A 26 14.71 12.79 7.04
N THR A 27 15.80 12.03 7.21
CA THR A 27 17.16 12.57 7.13
C THR A 27 17.61 12.94 5.72
N THR A 28 17.08 12.24 4.69
CA THR A 28 17.49 12.42 3.31
C THR A 28 16.38 12.97 2.42
N ASN A 29 15.12 12.92 2.89
CA ASN A 29 13.91 13.17 2.13
C ASN A 29 13.69 12.21 0.95
N LYS A 30 14.39 11.07 0.93
CA LYS A 30 14.14 10.04 -0.08
C LYS A 30 12.88 9.27 0.25
N MET A 31 12.18 8.84 -0.79
CA MET A 31 10.83 8.30 -0.69
C MET A 31 10.70 6.94 -1.36
N TYR A 32 9.65 6.23 -0.97
CA TYR A 32 9.22 4.98 -1.59
C TYR A 32 7.71 4.99 -1.73
N ILE A 33 7.20 4.70 -2.93
CA ILE A 33 5.77 4.61 -3.23
C ILE A 33 5.38 3.15 -3.36
N GLY A 34 4.36 2.74 -2.65
CA GLY A 34 3.88 1.37 -2.69
C GLY A 34 2.40 1.26 -2.36
N LYS A 35 1.94 0.03 -2.22
CA LYS A 35 0.57 -0.28 -1.81
C LYS A 35 0.56 -1.34 -0.72
N LYS A 36 -0.50 -1.33 0.08
CA LYS A 36 -0.69 -2.32 1.14
C LYS A 36 -2.17 -2.60 1.34
N GLY A 37 -2.51 -3.89 1.45
CA GLY A 37 -3.86 -4.28 1.80
C GLY A 37 -4.13 -4.17 3.28
N PHE A 38 -5.32 -3.73 3.67
CA PHE A 38 -5.78 -3.75 5.06
C PHE A 38 -6.10 -5.17 5.52
N TRP A 39 -6.48 -6.05 4.59
CA TRP A 39 -7.00 -7.38 4.90
C TRP A 39 -6.14 -8.45 4.27
N SER A 40 -6.00 -9.57 4.95
CA SER A 40 -5.34 -10.75 4.42
C SER A 40 -6.21 -11.97 4.61
N LYS A 41 -6.03 -12.97 3.73
CA LYS A 41 -6.73 -14.24 3.83
C LYS A 41 -5.91 -15.19 4.69
N LYS A 42 -6.56 -15.80 5.68
CA LYS A 42 -5.95 -16.81 6.55
C LYS A 42 -6.62 -18.15 6.30
N THR A 43 -5.81 -19.19 6.09
CA THR A 43 -6.32 -20.57 5.98
C THR A 43 -6.49 -21.12 7.39
N LEU A 44 -7.70 -21.60 7.68
CA LEU A 44 -8.03 -22.21 8.96
C LEU A 44 -8.10 -23.74 8.81
N PRO A 45 -7.86 -24.49 9.92
CA PRO A 45 -8.06 -25.94 9.89
C PRO A 45 -9.49 -26.30 9.50
N PRO A 46 -9.71 -27.51 8.91
CA PRO A 46 -11.07 -27.95 8.63
C PRO A 46 -11.92 -28.04 9.89
N LEU A 47 -13.23 -27.81 9.75
CA LEU A 47 -14.17 -28.08 10.84
C LEU A 47 -14.17 -29.57 11.16
N LYS A 48 -14.51 -29.92 12.40
CA LYS A 48 -14.61 -31.31 12.85
C LYS A 48 -15.48 -32.12 11.90
N GLY A 49 -14.95 -33.23 11.40
CA GLY A 49 -15.64 -34.08 10.44
C GLY A 49 -15.59 -33.63 9.00
N LYS A 50 -14.86 -32.54 8.71
CA LYS A 50 -14.68 -32.03 7.35
C LYS A 50 -13.21 -32.17 6.95
N THR A 51 -12.97 -32.32 5.62
CA THR A 51 -11.62 -32.46 5.07
C THR A 51 -11.13 -31.16 4.41
N ARG A 52 -12.04 -30.25 4.06
CA ARG A 52 -11.73 -29.03 3.35
C ARG A 52 -11.29 -27.94 4.32
N LYS A 53 -10.14 -27.32 4.04
CA LYS A 53 -9.67 -26.16 4.77
C LYS A 53 -10.59 -24.97 4.54
N ARG A 54 -10.78 -24.16 5.58
CA ARG A 54 -11.57 -22.94 5.51
C ARG A 54 -10.66 -21.74 5.29
N ARG A 55 -11.23 -20.67 4.71
CA ARG A 55 -10.54 -19.39 4.61
C ARG A 55 -11.26 -18.34 5.43
N SER A 56 -10.49 -17.50 6.08
CA SER A 56 -11.00 -16.36 6.86
C SER A 56 -10.26 -15.11 6.41
N VAL A 57 -10.94 -13.96 6.52
CA VAL A 57 -10.33 -12.65 6.26
C VAL A 57 -9.97 -12.05 7.62
N VAL A 58 -8.71 -11.64 7.76
CA VAL A 58 -8.21 -11.01 8.97
C VAL A 58 -7.53 -9.69 8.62
N GLU A 59 -7.41 -8.80 9.58
CA GLU A 59 -6.64 -7.57 9.40
C GLU A 59 -5.17 -7.91 9.17
N SER A 60 -4.56 -7.26 8.18
CA SER A 60 -3.14 -7.46 7.86
C SER A 60 -2.24 -6.75 8.88
N ASP A 61 -0.93 -6.87 8.69
CA ASP A 61 0.07 -6.19 9.51
C ASP A 61 0.31 -4.72 9.12
N TRP A 62 -0.66 -4.09 8.46
CA TRP A 62 -0.50 -2.76 7.89
C TRP A 62 -0.03 -1.68 8.87
N MET A 63 -0.45 -1.77 10.13
CA MET A 63 -0.04 -0.81 11.16
C MET A 63 1.47 -0.80 11.41
N LYS A 64 2.13 -1.95 11.21
CA LYS A 64 3.56 -2.13 11.42
C LYS A 64 4.37 -2.13 10.12
N TYR A 65 3.71 -1.96 8.99
CA TYR A 65 4.30 -2.15 7.67
C TYR A 65 5.08 -0.91 7.23
N TYR A 66 6.33 -1.11 6.78
CA TYR A 66 7.22 -0.05 6.28
C TYR A 66 7.66 -0.29 4.83
N GLY A 67 6.84 -0.96 4.06
CA GLY A 67 7.10 -1.19 2.63
C GLY A 67 7.80 -2.51 2.34
N SER A 68 7.86 -2.84 1.04
CA SER A 68 8.46 -4.08 0.56
C SER A 68 9.88 -3.90 0.03
N SER A 69 10.39 -2.67 -0.02
CA SER A 69 11.75 -2.39 -0.49
C SER A 69 12.79 -2.92 0.48
N GLU A 70 13.74 -3.72 -0.02
CA GLU A 70 14.84 -4.23 0.79
C GLU A 70 15.73 -3.09 1.31
N VAL A 71 15.92 -2.05 0.50
CA VAL A 71 16.71 -0.86 0.91
C VAL A 71 16.04 -0.16 2.08
N VAL A 72 14.72 0.07 2.00
CA VAL A 72 13.98 0.72 3.09
C VAL A 72 13.98 -0.13 4.35
N LYS A 73 13.81 -1.45 4.21
CA LYS A 73 13.88 -2.37 5.35
C LYS A 73 15.22 -2.32 6.05
N GLN A 74 16.30 -2.26 5.29
CA GLN A 74 17.67 -2.17 5.83
C GLN A 74 17.87 -0.85 6.56
N LEU A 75 17.42 0.25 5.97
CA LEU A 75 17.53 1.59 6.58
C LEU A 75 16.69 1.69 7.86
N LEU A 76 15.55 1.01 7.89
CA LEU A 76 14.72 0.94 9.09
C LEU A 76 15.45 0.25 10.24
N LEU A 77 16.16 -0.85 9.96
CA LEU A 77 16.97 -1.55 10.95
C LEU A 77 18.14 -0.69 11.45
N GLU A 78 18.77 0.07 10.56
CA GLU A 78 19.95 0.89 10.90
C GLU A 78 19.60 2.17 11.66
N HIS A 79 18.49 2.83 11.29
CA HIS A 79 18.18 4.19 11.78
C HIS A 79 16.92 4.26 12.64
N GLY A 80 16.12 3.19 12.69
CA GLY A 80 14.90 3.13 13.47
C GLY A 80 13.70 3.77 12.82
N ALA A 81 12.52 3.46 13.37
CA ALA A 81 11.23 3.89 12.82
C ALA A 81 11.01 5.41 12.88
N ASP A 82 11.63 6.08 13.84
CA ASP A 82 11.47 7.54 14.02
C ASP A 82 12.06 8.34 12.85
N ASN A 83 12.92 7.72 12.03
CA ASN A 83 13.49 8.37 10.85
C ASN A 83 12.59 8.29 9.63
N PHE A 84 11.40 7.71 9.77
CA PHE A 84 10.50 7.50 8.64
C PHE A 84 9.11 8.06 8.93
N ARG A 85 8.54 8.71 7.92
CA ARG A 85 7.14 9.13 7.93
C ARG A 85 6.38 8.31 6.90
N ARG A 86 5.19 7.82 7.29
CA ARG A 86 4.33 7.03 6.43
C ARG A 86 3.04 7.78 6.15
N ASP A 87 2.82 8.11 4.89
CA ASP A 87 1.61 8.82 4.45
C ASP A 87 0.77 7.95 3.54
N ILE A 88 -0.53 7.91 3.80
CA ILE A 88 -1.50 7.28 2.91
C ILE A 88 -1.88 8.31 1.85
N LEU A 89 -1.69 7.97 0.58
CA LEU A 89 -2.03 8.83 -0.55
C LEU A 89 -3.46 8.59 -1.03
N TYR A 90 -3.88 7.32 -1.08
CA TYR A 90 -5.21 6.92 -1.53
C TYR A 90 -5.73 5.77 -0.69
N LEU A 91 -6.97 5.88 -0.23
CA LEU A 91 -7.72 4.76 0.31
C LEU A 91 -8.48 4.10 -0.85
N CYS A 92 -8.30 2.81 -1.04
CA CYS A 92 -8.78 2.09 -2.21
C CYS A 92 -9.82 1.04 -1.85
N LYS A 93 -10.87 0.93 -2.66
CA LYS A 93 -11.98 0.01 -2.42
C LYS A 93 -11.77 -1.37 -3.05
N SER A 94 -10.77 -1.52 -3.92
CA SER A 94 -10.46 -2.80 -4.56
C SER A 94 -8.97 -2.96 -4.79
N LYS A 95 -8.54 -4.20 -5.00
CA LYS A 95 -7.13 -4.48 -5.35
C LYS A 95 -6.74 -3.87 -6.69
N ALA A 96 -7.68 -3.83 -7.65
CA ALA A 96 -7.43 -3.22 -8.95
C ALA A 96 -7.22 -1.71 -8.83
N GLU A 97 -8.00 -1.03 -8.00
CA GLU A 97 -7.80 0.40 -7.71
C GLU A 97 -6.45 0.66 -7.07
N MET A 98 -6.06 -0.18 -6.10
CA MET A 98 -4.73 -0.06 -5.48
C MET A 98 -3.61 -0.16 -6.51
N GLY A 99 -3.66 -1.19 -7.36
CA GLY A 99 -2.63 -1.40 -8.39
C GLY A 99 -2.57 -0.25 -9.38
N TYR A 100 -3.71 0.22 -9.84
CA TYR A 100 -3.79 1.33 -10.78
C TYR A 100 -3.26 2.63 -10.18
N LEU A 101 -3.71 2.99 -9.00
CA LEU A 101 -3.30 4.24 -8.35
C LEU A 101 -1.84 4.21 -7.90
N GLU A 102 -1.34 3.06 -7.47
CA GLU A 102 0.09 2.89 -7.19
C GLU A 102 0.93 3.16 -8.43
N ALA A 103 0.61 2.50 -9.54
CA ALA A 103 1.35 2.69 -10.79
C ALA A 103 1.24 4.13 -11.30
N LYS A 104 0.05 4.73 -11.20
CA LYS A 104 -0.17 6.11 -11.60
C LYS A 104 0.72 7.07 -10.81
N GLU A 105 0.75 6.95 -9.49
CA GLU A 105 1.64 7.77 -8.64
C GLU A 105 3.11 7.56 -9.00
N GLN A 106 3.51 6.32 -9.21
CA GLN A 106 4.89 5.99 -9.54
C GLN A 106 5.30 6.61 -10.88
N PHE A 107 4.43 6.56 -11.89
CA PHE A 107 4.70 7.21 -13.18
C PHE A 107 4.65 8.73 -13.10
N ASP A 108 3.64 9.28 -12.43
CA ASP A 108 3.49 10.74 -12.29
C ASP A 108 4.70 11.37 -11.57
N ARG A 109 5.30 10.64 -10.63
CA ARG A 109 6.47 11.08 -9.87
C ARG A 109 7.79 10.69 -10.53
N ASN A 110 7.77 9.93 -11.63
CA ASN A 110 8.97 9.43 -12.32
C ASN A 110 9.92 8.68 -11.38
N VAL A 111 9.38 7.81 -10.55
CA VAL A 111 10.17 7.18 -9.46
C VAL A 111 11.38 6.38 -9.96
N LEU A 112 11.32 5.81 -11.17
CA LEU A 112 12.43 5.04 -11.73
C LEU A 112 13.55 5.92 -12.31
N LEU A 113 13.25 7.19 -12.55
CA LEU A 113 14.19 8.14 -13.16
C LEU A 113 14.65 9.23 -12.19
N ASP A 114 14.19 9.21 -10.95
CA ASP A 114 14.45 10.22 -9.95
C ASP A 114 15.15 9.60 -8.74
N ASP A 115 16.37 10.03 -8.46
CA ASP A 115 17.19 9.51 -7.36
C ASP A 115 16.60 9.77 -5.96
N ARG A 116 15.56 10.59 -5.87
CA ARG A 116 14.85 10.80 -4.60
C ARG A 116 13.95 9.63 -4.20
N TYR A 117 13.82 8.61 -5.06
CA TYR A 117 12.96 7.44 -4.81
C TYR A 117 13.77 6.17 -4.75
N TYR A 118 13.41 5.32 -3.80
CA TYR A 118 14.00 3.97 -3.67
C TYR A 118 13.34 2.94 -4.57
N ASN A 119 12.29 3.32 -5.31
CA ASN A 119 11.58 2.40 -6.20
C ASN A 119 12.48 1.91 -7.33
N GLY A 120 12.54 0.59 -7.50
CA GLY A 120 13.32 -0.05 -8.57
C GLY A 120 12.50 -0.66 -9.70
N ILE A 121 11.19 -0.72 -9.54
CA ILE A 121 10.30 -1.36 -10.51
C ILE A 121 8.90 -0.76 -10.42
N ILE A 122 8.23 -0.65 -11.57
CA ILE A 122 6.80 -0.38 -11.62
C ILE A 122 6.13 -1.60 -12.24
N ASN A 123 5.15 -2.17 -11.52
CA ASN A 123 4.49 -3.38 -11.96
C ASN A 123 2.97 -3.20 -11.80
N CYS A 124 2.25 -3.19 -12.93
CA CYS A 124 0.79 -3.02 -12.92
C CYS A 124 0.15 -3.76 -14.07
N LYS A 125 -0.91 -4.53 -13.74
CA LYS A 125 -1.76 -5.17 -14.72
C LYS A 125 -3.21 -4.89 -14.34
N VAL A 126 -3.90 -4.03 -15.10
CA VAL A 126 -5.24 -3.56 -14.78
C VAL A 126 -6.12 -3.61 -16.04
N HIS A 127 -7.35 -4.08 -15.88
CA HIS A 127 -8.37 -4.03 -16.93
C HIS A 127 -9.33 -2.87 -16.66
N ARG A 128 -9.77 -2.19 -17.74
CA ARG A 128 -10.66 -1.02 -17.60
C ARG A 128 -11.92 -1.30 -16.79
N ASN A 129 -12.45 -2.52 -16.85
CA ASN A 129 -13.65 -2.89 -16.10
C ASN A 129 -13.44 -2.93 -14.60
N HIS A 130 -12.21 -3.13 -14.15
CA HIS A 130 -11.86 -3.21 -12.72
C HIS A 130 -11.72 -1.85 -12.05
N ILE A 131 -11.62 -0.77 -12.83
CA ILE A 131 -11.41 0.58 -12.32
C ILE A 131 -12.47 1.58 -12.76
N LYS A 132 -13.63 1.11 -13.21
CA LYS A 132 -14.71 1.99 -13.67
C LYS A 132 -15.13 3.01 -12.62
N GLY A 133 -15.07 2.67 -11.34
CA GLY A 133 -15.43 3.56 -10.26
C GLY A 133 -14.52 4.79 -10.12
N LEU A 134 -13.34 4.76 -10.72
CA LEU A 134 -12.40 5.88 -10.69
C LEU A 134 -12.56 6.85 -11.86
N HIS A 135 -13.34 6.48 -12.86
CA HIS A 135 -13.38 7.19 -14.14
C HIS A 135 -13.76 8.65 -14.00
N SER A 136 -14.86 8.93 -13.29
CA SER A 136 -15.38 10.29 -13.13
C SER A 136 -14.50 11.17 -12.25
N ASN A 137 -13.69 10.56 -11.38
CA ASN A 137 -12.89 11.30 -10.40
C ASN A 137 -11.50 11.67 -10.90
N HIS A 138 -11.02 10.98 -11.96
CA HIS A 138 -9.64 11.09 -12.42
C HIS A 138 -9.50 11.58 -13.86
N ASN A 139 -10.61 11.87 -14.53
CA ASN A 139 -10.62 12.37 -15.90
C ASN A 139 -11.00 13.84 -16.02
N SER A 140 -11.04 14.55 -14.94
CA SER A 140 -11.48 15.95 -14.90
C SER A 140 -10.32 16.93 -15.03
N ILE A 141 -9.49 16.72 -15.98
CA ILE A 141 -8.35 17.63 -16.20
C ILE A 141 -8.70 18.62 -17.27
#